data_9384facd7e2381313f55dc2ea40e0211
#
_entry.id   9384facd7e2381313f55dc2ea40e0211
#
_cell.length_a   1.000
_cell.length_b   1.000
_cell.length_c   1.000
_cell.angle_alpha   90.00
_cell.angle_beta   90.00
_cell.angle_gamma   90.00
#
_symmetry.space_group_name_H-M   'P 1'
#
loop_
_entity.id
_entity.type
_entity.pdbx_description
1 polymer ?
#
loop_
_entity_poly.entity_id
_entity_poly.type
_entity_poly.pdbx_seq_one_letter_code
_entity_poly.pdbx_strand_id
1 'polypeptide(L)'
;AHFPLKLVGRRMLAPTVAHLSFIRDDGAPLDYIPGQFLQVHFHYADGTATKRSYSLATQHDHALGPGESVEIAVSYVSGGAATALFEDLALGGTINASGPYGRFCLSPADTNRRYLLIGTGTGVTPYRAMLPQLAAQIAGRGIEVVLLFGARTPEELLYGDEFRTFANKHPNFRFVPCFSRELPAEGSQHAHADVRKGY
;
A
#
# COMPACT_ATOMS: atom_id res chain seq x y z
N ALA A 1 -12.01 -17.05 -8.39
CA ALA A 1 -11.40 -18.26 -7.78
C ALA A 1 -10.62 -17.85 -6.55
N HIS A 2 -10.54 -18.75 -5.55
CA HIS A 2 -9.69 -18.57 -4.37
C HIS A 2 -8.31 -19.15 -4.63
N PHE A 3 -7.30 -18.62 -3.96
CA PHE A 3 -5.92 -19.11 -4.05
C PHE A 3 -5.20 -18.93 -2.69
N PRO A 4 -4.24 -19.81 -2.38
CA PRO A 4 -3.46 -19.72 -1.15
C PRO A 4 -2.34 -18.68 -1.29
N LEU A 5 -2.14 -17.89 -0.23
CA LEU A 5 -1.02 -16.98 -0.05
C LEU A 5 -0.19 -17.43 1.15
N LYS A 6 1.09 -17.70 0.95
CA LYS A 6 2.06 -18.06 1.99
C LYS A 6 2.81 -16.82 2.45
N LEU A 7 2.82 -16.55 3.74
CA LEU A 7 3.54 -15.43 4.34
C LEU A 7 5.05 -15.69 4.28
N VAL A 8 5.79 -14.80 3.63
CA VAL A 8 7.25 -14.87 3.48
C VAL A 8 7.99 -13.70 4.13
N GLY A 9 7.27 -12.64 4.51
CA GLY A 9 7.88 -11.49 5.17
C GLY A 9 6.87 -10.64 5.94
N ARG A 10 7.35 -10.03 7.02
CA ARG A 10 6.60 -9.08 7.84
C ARG A 10 7.52 -7.97 8.31
N ARG A 11 7.08 -6.73 8.19
CA ARG A 11 7.72 -5.58 8.86
C ARG A 11 6.67 -4.60 9.35
N MET A 12 6.93 -3.91 10.46
CA MET A 12 6.05 -2.85 10.93
C MET A 12 6.33 -1.56 10.17
N LEU A 13 5.28 -0.90 9.70
CA LEU A 13 5.32 0.42 9.07
C LEU A 13 5.04 1.53 10.09
N ALA A 14 4.29 1.22 11.11
CA ALA A 14 3.88 2.07 12.22
C ALA A 14 3.56 1.17 13.41
N PRO A 15 3.33 1.71 14.63
CA PRO A 15 3.06 0.89 15.81
C PRO A 15 1.93 -0.13 15.64
N THR A 16 0.92 0.19 14.80
CA THR A 16 -0.24 -0.67 14.57
C THR A 16 -0.46 -1.02 13.10
N VAL A 17 0.52 -0.83 12.24
CA VAL A 17 0.40 -1.16 10.81
C VAL A 17 1.55 -2.03 10.36
N ALA A 18 1.23 -3.22 9.87
CA ALA A 18 2.19 -4.16 9.31
C ALA A 18 2.17 -4.14 7.79
N HIS A 19 3.35 -4.23 7.18
CA HIS A 19 3.52 -4.64 5.79
C HIS A 19 3.79 -6.14 5.75
N LEU A 20 2.96 -6.85 5.00
CA LEU A 20 3.02 -8.29 4.85
C LEU A 20 3.35 -8.65 3.41
N SER A 21 4.34 -9.51 3.23
CA SER A 21 4.76 -10.04 1.93
C SER A 21 4.39 -11.51 1.83
N PHE A 22 3.67 -11.86 0.78
CA PHE A 22 3.22 -13.21 0.49
C PHE A 22 3.73 -13.65 -0.86
N ILE A 23 3.75 -14.97 -1.08
CA ILE A 23 3.82 -15.56 -2.41
C ILE A 23 2.59 -16.43 -2.65
N ARG A 24 2.19 -16.60 -3.91
CA ARG A 24 1.16 -17.60 -4.23
C ARG A 24 1.74 -19.01 -4.05
N ASP A 25 1.11 -19.80 -3.17
CA ASP A 25 1.59 -21.14 -2.82
C ASP A 25 1.16 -22.21 -3.85
N ASP A 26 0.21 -21.86 -4.74
CA ASP A 26 -0.20 -22.70 -5.87
C ASP A 26 0.69 -22.55 -7.11
N GLY A 27 1.70 -21.68 -7.06
CA GLY A 27 2.65 -21.43 -8.16
C GLY A 27 2.04 -20.73 -9.39
N ALA A 28 0.78 -20.32 -9.34
CA ALA A 28 0.16 -19.60 -10.44
C ALA A 28 0.53 -18.11 -10.44
N PRO A 29 0.56 -17.44 -11.60
CA PRO A 29 0.80 -16.01 -11.64
C PRO A 29 -0.37 -15.21 -11.04
N LEU A 30 -0.08 -13.99 -10.60
CA LEU A 30 -1.07 -13.01 -10.22
C LEU A 30 -0.99 -11.82 -11.18
N ASP A 31 -1.94 -11.77 -12.11
CA ASP A 31 -2.10 -10.63 -13.00
C ASP A 31 -2.94 -9.55 -12.28
N TYR A 32 -2.37 -8.38 -12.07
CA TYR A 32 -3.02 -7.28 -11.36
C TYR A 32 -2.67 -5.92 -11.98
N ILE A 33 -3.53 -4.95 -11.75
CA ILE A 33 -3.30 -3.55 -12.10
C ILE A 33 -3.07 -2.78 -10.79
N PRO A 34 -2.01 -1.97 -10.65
CA PRO A 34 -1.80 -1.13 -9.48
C PRO A 34 -3.03 -0.30 -9.12
N GLY A 35 -3.43 -0.36 -7.85
CA GLY A 35 -4.69 0.19 -7.36
C GLY A 35 -5.78 -0.85 -7.08
N GLN A 36 -5.63 -2.08 -7.56
CA GLN A 36 -6.50 -3.19 -7.22
C GLN A 36 -6.22 -3.72 -5.81
N PHE A 37 -7.15 -4.55 -5.31
CA PHE A 37 -7.11 -5.15 -3.98
C PHE A 37 -7.39 -6.65 -4.02
N LEU A 38 -6.99 -7.33 -2.97
CA LEU A 38 -7.36 -8.71 -2.68
C LEU A 38 -8.39 -8.78 -1.55
N GLN A 39 -9.19 -9.84 -1.54
CA GLN A 39 -10.01 -10.22 -0.41
C GLN A 39 -9.37 -11.42 0.30
N VAL A 40 -9.07 -11.27 1.58
CA VAL A 40 -8.61 -12.35 2.46
C VAL A 40 -9.82 -12.95 3.15
N HIS A 41 -10.01 -14.26 3.02
CA HIS A 41 -11.14 -15.02 3.54
C HIS A 41 -10.73 -15.75 4.81
N PHE A 42 -11.56 -15.66 5.86
CA PHE A 42 -11.34 -16.32 7.14
C PHE A 42 -12.67 -16.52 7.89
N HIS A 43 -12.62 -17.02 9.10
CA HIS A 43 -13.80 -17.25 9.92
C HIS A 43 -13.67 -16.51 11.26
N TYR A 44 -14.78 -16.03 11.78
CA TYR A 44 -14.85 -15.59 13.16
C TYR A 44 -14.74 -16.79 14.12
N ALA A 45 -14.57 -16.51 15.41
CA ALA A 45 -14.49 -17.56 16.45
C ALA A 45 -15.74 -18.45 16.51
N ASP A 46 -16.90 -17.94 16.10
CA ASP A 46 -18.16 -18.69 16.03
C ASP A 46 -18.30 -19.55 14.75
N GLY A 47 -17.27 -19.57 13.89
CA GLY A 47 -17.27 -20.28 12.61
C GLY A 47 -17.93 -19.54 11.46
N THR A 48 -18.47 -18.33 11.68
CA THR A 48 -19.06 -17.54 10.59
C THR A 48 -17.99 -17.07 9.61
N ALA A 49 -18.19 -17.36 8.32
CA ALA A 49 -17.30 -16.95 7.25
C ALA A 49 -17.31 -15.42 7.06
N THR A 50 -16.14 -14.85 6.88
CA THR A 50 -15.96 -13.41 6.63
C THR A 50 -14.81 -13.15 5.68
N LYS A 51 -14.63 -11.90 5.30
CA LYS A 51 -13.51 -11.45 4.47
C LYS A 51 -13.17 -10.00 4.74
N ARG A 52 -11.92 -9.62 4.43
CA ARG A 52 -11.47 -8.22 4.43
C ARG A 52 -10.69 -7.93 3.16
N SER A 53 -10.84 -6.69 2.69
CA SER A 53 -10.18 -6.21 1.47
C SER A 53 -8.91 -5.46 1.83
N TYR A 54 -7.83 -5.75 1.08
CA TYR A 54 -6.52 -5.09 1.24
C TYR A 54 -6.01 -4.68 -0.12
N SER A 55 -5.73 -3.39 -0.29
CA SER A 55 -5.09 -2.90 -1.51
C SER A 55 -3.71 -3.51 -1.68
N LEU A 56 -3.38 -3.85 -2.92
CA LEU A 56 -2.04 -4.31 -3.26
C LEU A 56 -1.04 -3.17 -3.11
N ALA A 57 0.05 -3.44 -2.40
CA ALA A 57 1.17 -2.52 -2.20
C ALA A 57 2.33 -2.79 -3.15
N THR A 58 2.30 -3.92 -3.83
CA THR A 58 3.36 -4.43 -4.69
C THR A 58 3.70 -3.46 -5.81
N GLN A 59 4.99 -3.18 -5.98
CA GLN A 59 5.54 -2.29 -7.03
C GLN A 59 6.12 -3.13 -8.16
N HIS A 60 5.30 -3.48 -9.14
CA HIS A 60 5.73 -4.15 -10.36
C HIS A 60 5.09 -3.50 -11.59
N ASP A 61 5.73 -3.65 -12.72
CA ASP A 61 5.25 -3.22 -14.03
C ASP A 61 4.78 -4.39 -14.89
N HIS A 62 4.71 -5.58 -14.32
CA HIS A 62 4.32 -6.83 -14.97
C HIS A 62 3.47 -7.69 -14.03
N ALA A 63 2.84 -8.74 -14.58
CA ALA A 63 2.16 -9.77 -13.80
C ALA A 63 3.15 -10.51 -12.89
N LEU A 64 2.76 -10.71 -11.62
CA LEU A 64 3.60 -11.43 -10.66
C LEU A 64 3.67 -12.92 -11.03
N GLY A 65 4.88 -13.39 -11.26
CA GLY A 65 5.18 -14.79 -11.51
C GLY A 65 5.27 -15.62 -10.23
N PRO A 66 5.51 -16.91 -10.36
CA PRO A 66 5.75 -17.80 -9.22
C PRO A 66 6.91 -17.31 -8.35
N GLY A 67 6.68 -17.21 -7.04
CA GLY A 67 7.70 -16.77 -6.07
C GLY A 67 7.87 -15.25 -5.94
N GLU A 68 7.21 -14.44 -6.79
CA GLU A 68 7.21 -12.99 -6.62
C GLU A 68 6.24 -12.55 -5.53
N SER A 69 6.60 -11.47 -4.82
CA SER A 69 5.87 -11.01 -3.64
C SER A 69 4.57 -10.32 -3.97
N VAL A 70 3.51 -10.79 -3.33
CA VAL A 70 2.23 -10.10 -3.19
C VAL A 70 2.23 -9.36 -1.87
N GLU A 71 2.17 -8.05 -1.89
CA GLU A 71 2.35 -7.19 -0.71
C GLU A 71 1.07 -6.45 -0.36
N ILE A 72 0.76 -6.38 0.94
CA ILE A 72 -0.36 -5.62 1.50
C ILE A 72 0.06 -4.89 2.77
N ALA A 73 -0.65 -3.81 3.12
CA ALA A 73 -0.55 -3.17 4.42
C ALA A 73 -1.81 -3.47 5.25
N VAL A 74 -1.60 -3.88 6.49
CA VAL A 74 -2.67 -4.27 7.42
C VAL A 74 -2.62 -3.41 8.67
N SER A 75 -3.72 -2.70 8.95
CA SER A 75 -3.91 -2.03 10.24
C SER A 75 -4.39 -3.02 11.28
N TYR A 76 -3.68 -3.11 12.40
CA TYR A 76 -4.09 -3.89 13.55
C TYR A 76 -5.05 -3.09 14.42
N VAL A 77 -6.23 -3.65 14.64
CA VAL A 77 -7.30 -3.07 15.47
C VAL A 77 -7.53 -3.99 16.66
N SER A 78 -7.42 -3.46 17.86
CA SER A 78 -7.63 -4.24 19.11
C SER A 78 -8.96 -4.99 19.07
N GLY A 79 -8.92 -6.30 19.33
CA GLY A 79 -10.10 -7.18 19.29
C GLY A 79 -10.62 -7.48 17.87
N GLY A 80 -9.93 -7.03 16.83
CA GLY A 80 -10.34 -7.30 15.45
C GLY A 80 -9.98 -8.73 14.99
N ALA A 81 -10.94 -9.45 14.41
CA ALA A 81 -10.72 -10.82 13.95
C ALA A 81 -9.65 -10.93 12.85
N ALA A 82 -9.55 -9.94 11.96
CA ALA A 82 -8.47 -9.87 10.96
C ALA A 82 -7.12 -9.60 11.63
N THR A 83 -7.09 -8.80 12.68
CA THR A 83 -5.87 -8.57 13.49
C THR A 83 -5.38 -9.87 14.09
N ALA A 84 -6.24 -10.62 14.76
CA ALA A 84 -5.90 -11.93 15.33
C ALA A 84 -5.37 -12.88 14.25
N LEU A 85 -6.03 -12.96 13.09
CA LEU A 85 -5.56 -13.78 11.96
C LEU A 85 -4.12 -13.45 11.59
N PHE A 86 -3.81 -12.16 11.39
CA PHE A 86 -2.49 -11.77 10.89
C PHE A 86 -1.42 -11.77 11.98
N GLU A 87 -1.75 -11.48 13.23
CA GLU A 87 -0.80 -11.58 14.34
C GLU A 87 -0.39 -13.02 14.61
N ASP A 88 -1.34 -13.97 14.55
CA ASP A 88 -1.09 -15.40 14.76
C ASP A 88 -0.43 -16.08 13.55
N LEU A 89 -0.48 -15.47 12.37
CA LEU A 89 0.09 -16.06 11.17
C LEU A 89 1.62 -16.07 11.22
N ALA A 90 2.21 -17.23 11.39
CA ALA A 90 3.65 -17.40 11.36
C ALA A 90 4.22 -17.29 9.92
N LEU A 91 5.52 -17.01 9.79
CA LEU A 91 6.22 -17.13 8.51
C LEU A 91 6.08 -18.57 7.97
N GLY A 92 5.75 -18.70 6.69
CA GLY A 92 5.43 -19.98 6.06
C GLY A 92 3.96 -20.41 6.21
N GLY A 93 3.21 -19.78 7.11
CA GLY A 93 1.76 -19.99 7.23
C GLY A 93 1.00 -19.46 6.03
N THR A 94 -0.18 -20.01 5.77
CA THR A 94 -1.00 -19.68 4.60
C THR A 94 -2.33 -19.08 4.97
N ILE A 95 -2.81 -18.16 4.12
CA ILE A 95 -4.15 -17.62 4.15
C ILE A 95 -4.84 -17.85 2.80
N ASN A 96 -6.16 -17.79 2.80
CA ASN A 96 -6.95 -17.92 1.58
C ASN A 96 -7.35 -16.55 1.06
N ALA A 97 -7.08 -16.27 -0.19
CA ALA A 97 -7.38 -15.00 -0.84
C ALA A 97 -8.16 -15.19 -2.13
N SER A 98 -8.75 -14.12 -2.60
CA SER A 98 -9.36 -14.03 -3.94
C SER A 98 -9.12 -12.63 -4.53
N GLY A 99 -9.18 -12.53 -5.84
CA GLY A 99 -8.94 -11.29 -6.58
C GLY A 99 -8.01 -11.50 -7.78
N PRO A 100 -7.39 -10.43 -8.29
CA PRO A 100 -7.54 -9.04 -7.84
C PRO A 100 -8.89 -8.45 -8.23
N TYR A 101 -9.33 -7.44 -7.47
CA TYR A 101 -10.58 -6.71 -7.68
C TYR A 101 -10.33 -5.19 -7.66
N GLY A 102 -11.32 -4.43 -8.12
CA GLY A 102 -11.29 -2.98 -8.03
C GLY A 102 -10.92 -2.28 -9.33
N ARG A 103 -11.28 -0.98 -9.39
CA ARG A 103 -11.07 -0.11 -10.55
C ARG A 103 -10.38 1.21 -10.19
N PHE A 104 -9.83 1.31 -9.00
CA PHE A 104 -9.07 2.48 -8.57
C PHE A 104 -7.67 2.45 -9.18
N CYS A 105 -7.61 2.52 -10.49
CA CYS A 105 -6.38 2.35 -11.28
C CYS A 105 -6.17 3.59 -12.16
N LEU A 106 -4.91 3.86 -12.51
CA LEU A 106 -4.59 4.84 -13.53
C LEU A 106 -5.07 4.30 -14.88
N SER A 107 -5.91 5.09 -15.58
CA SER A 107 -6.42 4.67 -16.88
C SER A 107 -5.34 4.88 -17.96
N PRO A 108 -5.07 3.87 -18.81
CA PRO A 108 -4.17 4.05 -19.96
C PRO A 108 -4.66 5.08 -20.96
N ALA A 109 -5.99 5.29 -21.03
CA ALA A 109 -6.62 6.26 -21.94
C ALA A 109 -6.73 7.67 -21.34
N ASP A 110 -6.27 7.88 -20.09
CA ASP A 110 -6.37 9.18 -19.44
C ASP A 110 -5.39 10.16 -20.08
N THR A 111 -5.91 11.34 -20.44
CA THR A 111 -5.17 12.43 -21.05
C THR A 111 -4.84 13.57 -20.09
N ASN A 112 -5.25 13.47 -18.83
CA ASN A 112 -4.93 14.47 -17.82
C ASN A 112 -3.43 14.61 -17.65
N ARG A 113 -2.99 15.84 -17.37
CA ARG A 113 -1.56 16.15 -17.18
C ARG A 113 -1.23 16.44 -15.72
N ARG A 114 -2.24 16.58 -14.86
CA ARG A 114 -2.07 16.86 -13.44
C ARG A 114 -2.91 15.91 -12.63
N TYR A 115 -2.29 15.34 -11.59
CA TYR A 115 -2.94 14.41 -10.67
C TYR A 115 -2.76 14.89 -9.24
N LEU A 116 -3.85 14.88 -8.49
CA LEU A 116 -3.82 15.03 -7.05
C LEU A 116 -4.22 13.70 -6.41
N LEU A 117 -3.27 13.06 -5.75
CA LEU A 117 -3.47 11.84 -5.00
C LEU A 117 -3.62 12.20 -3.53
N ILE A 118 -4.71 11.78 -2.90
CA ILE A 118 -4.99 12.11 -1.50
C ILE A 118 -5.21 10.80 -0.75
N GLY A 119 -4.53 10.63 0.38
CA GLY A 119 -4.70 9.44 1.21
C GLY A 119 -4.34 9.67 2.67
N THR A 120 -4.87 8.81 3.53
CA THR A 120 -4.53 8.74 4.95
C THR A 120 -4.32 7.29 5.37
N GLY A 121 -3.43 7.04 6.31
CA GLY A 121 -3.17 5.69 6.81
C GLY A 121 -2.88 4.69 5.69
N THR A 122 -3.47 3.50 5.76
CA THR A 122 -3.31 2.46 4.74
C THR A 122 -3.95 2.80 3.39
N GLY A 123 -4.73 3.88 3.29
CA GLY A 123 -5.28 4.39 2.02
C GLY A 123 -4.22 4.85 1.02
N VAL A 124 -2.96 5.01 1.42
CA VAL A 124 -1.84 5.32 0.52
C VAL A 124 -1.25 4.07 -0.16
N THR A 125 -1.63 2.88 0.28
CA THR A 125 -1.11 1.61 -0.25
C THR A 125 -1.23 1.49 -1.77
N PRO A 126 -2.38 1.80 -2.42
CA PRO A 126 -2.48 1.76 -3.86
C PRO A 126 -1.55 2.75 -4.57
N TYR A 127 -1.25 3.89 -3.97
CA TYR A 127 -0.32 4.87 -4.55
C TYR A 127 1.12 4.37 -4.55
N ARG A 128 1.52 3.61 -3.51
CA ARG A 128 2.81 2.91 -3.53
C ARG A 128 2.90 1.94 -4.71
N ALA A 129 1.88 1.14 -4.93
CA ALA A 129 1.82 0.21 -6.06
C ALA A 129 1.87 0.93 -7.42
N MET A 130 1.34 2.15 -7.52
CA MET A 130 1.31 2.95 -8.75
C MET A 130 2.65 3.63 -9.08
N LEU A 131 3.62 3.68 -8.18
CA LEU A 131 4.86 4.44 -8.41
C LEU A 131 5.58 4.07 -9.72
N PRO A 132 5.74 2.80 -10.12
CA PRO A 132 6.33 2.46 -11.41
C PRO A 132 5.55 3.03 -12.62
N GLN A 133 4.22 2.96 -12.59
CA GLN A 133 3.38 3.54 -13.64
C GLN A 133 3.48 5.07 -13.67
N LEU A 134 3.50 5.73 -12.51
CA LEU A 134 3.67 7.18 -12.43
C LEU A 134 5.03 7.60 -12.97
N ALA A 135 6.11 6.87 -12.67
CA ALA A 135 7.43 7.13 -13.23
C ALA A 135 7.42 7.07 -14.78
N ALA A 136 6.81 6.04 -15.34
CA ALA A 136 6.67 5.89 -16.79
C ALA A 136 5.85 7.02 -17.42
N GLN A 137 4.76 7.43 -16.78
CA GLN A 137 3.93 8.53 -17.28
C GLN A 137 4.60 9.91 -17.13
N ILE A 138 5.35 10.14 -16.07
CA ILE A 138 6.17 11.35 -15.91
C ILE A 138 7.20 11.43 -17.04
N ALA A 139 7.92 10.34 -17.28
CA ALA A 139 8.94 10.29 -18.33
C ALA A 139 8.34 10.44 -19.75
N GLY A 140 7.24 9.74 -20.04
CA GLY A 140 6.65 9.70 -21.39
C GLY A 140 5.74 10.88 -21.73
N ARG A 141 4.98 11.37 -20.76
CA ARG A 141 3.94 12.40 -20.96
C ARG A 141 4.21 13.71 -20.23
N GLY A 142 5.20 13.75 -19.34
CA GLY A 142 5.51 14.93 -18.53
C GLY A 142 4.36 15.32 -17.58
N ILE A 143 3.64 14.34 -17.03
CA ILE A 143 2.57 14.62 -16.06
C ILE A 143 3.14 15.20 -14.78
N GLU A 144 2.33 15.97 -14.08
CA GLU A 144 2.60 16.50 -12.74
C GLU A 144 1.73 15.75 -11.71
N VAL A 145 2.33 15.34 -10.61
CA VAL A 145 1.64 14.58 -9.58
C VAL A 145 1.90 15.20 -8.21
N VAL A 146 0.86 15.39 -7.42
CA VAL A 146 0.97 15.76 -6.01
C VAL A 146 0.36 14.63 -5.19
N LEU A 147 1.14 14.07 -4.26
CA LEU A 147 0.64 13.15 -3.24
C LEU A 147 0.49 13.91 -1.92
N LEU A 148 -0.75 14.15 -1.52
CA LEU A 148 -1.12 14.70 -0.24
C LEU A 148 -1.41 13.56 0.72
N PHE A 149 -0.55 13.38 1.74
CA PHE A 149 -0.66 12.27 2.68
C PHE A 149 -0.90 12.77 4.11
N GLY A 150 -2.11 12.53 4.63
CA GLY A 150 -2.49 12.84 5.99
C GLY A 150 -2.11 11.75 6.99
N ALA A 151 -1.36 12.11 8.03
CA ALA A 151 -1.05 11.27 9.17
C ALA A 151 -1.28 12.04 10.47
N ARG A 152 -1.41 11.35 11.60
CA ARG A 152 -1.53 12.02 12.90
C ARG A 152 -0.16 12.48 13.40
N THR A 153 0.82 11.60 13.26
CA THR A 153 2.20 11.82 13.71
C THR A 153 3.17 11.34 12.63
N PRO A 154 4.45 11.76 12.67
CA PRO A 154 5.46 11.29 11.74
C PRO A 154 5.66 9.77 11.71
N GLU A 155 5.48 9.09 12.85
CA GLU A 155 5.59 7.63 12.94
C GLU A 155 4.51 6.87 12.16
N GLU A 156 3.39 7.53 11.87
CA GLU A 156 2.27 6.98 11.10
C GLU A 156 2.36 7.30 9.60
N LEU A 157 3.45 7.89 9.14
CA LEU A 157 3.67 8.22 7.73
C LEU A 157 4.13 6.97 6.96
N LEU A 158 3.19 6.10 6.62
CA LEU A 158 3.44 4.82 5.98
C LEU A 158 4.17 5.01 4.64
N TYR A 159 5.26 4.26 4.43
CA TYR A 159 6.08 4.34 3.22
C TYR A 159 6.66 5.74 2.94
N GLY A 160 6.73 6.62 3.94
CA GLY A 160 7.14 8.01 3.77
C GLY A 160 8.51 8.17 3.14
N ASP A 161 9.47 7.30 3.49
CA ASP A 161 10.82 7.32 2.90
C ASP A 161 10.82 6.90 1.43
N GLU A 162 9.96 5.95 1.05
CA GLU A 162 9.81 5.53 -0.35
C GLU A 162 9.20 6.64 -1.21
N PHE A 163 8.14 7.31 -0.72
CA PHE A 163 7.54 8.46 -1.41
C PHE A 163 8.51 9.64 -1.53
N ARG A 164 9.29 9.90 -0.49
CA ARG A 164 10.32 10.96 -0.53
C ARG A 164 11.42 10.64 -1.52
N THR A 165 11.92 9.41 -1.50
CA THR A 165 12.94 8.95 -2.45
C THR A 165 12.43 9.06 -3.89
N PHE A 166 11.17 8.72 -4.12
CA PHE A 166 10.53 8.86 -5.43
C PHE A 166 10.43 10.34 -5.85
N ALA A 167 10.00 11.22 -4.94
CA ALA A 167 9.92 12.66 -5.19
C ALA A 167 11.29 13.27 -5.53
N ASN A 168 12.35 12.85 -4.84
CA ASN A 168 13.72 13.30 -5.14
C ASN A 168 14.21 12.88 -6.53
N LYS A 169 13.75 11.74 -7.05
CA LYS A 169 14.10 11.23 -8.37
C LYS A 169 13.25 11.83 -9.50
N HIS A 170 12.04 12.28 -9.18
CA HIS A 170 11.07 12.74 -10.15
C HIS A 170 10.56 14.14 -9.79
N PRO A 171 11.17 15.22 -10.30
CA PRO A 171 10.78 16.61 -9.97
C PRO A 171 9.29 16.93 -10.22
N ASN A 172 8.66 16.22 -11.15
CA ASN A 172 7.22 16.34 -11.42
C ASN A 172 6.33 15.61 -10.40
N PHE A 173 6.91 14.89 -9.47
CA PHE A 173 6.19 14.26 -8.36
C PHE A 173 6.50 15.01 -7.06
N ARG A 174 5.48 15.59 -6.45
CA ARG A 174 5.58 16.31 -5.19
C ARG A 174 4.94 15.51 -4.07
N PHE A 175 5.68 15.25 -3.00
CA PHE A 175 5.19 14.57 -1.81
C PHE A 175 4.93 15.59 -0.69
N VAL A 176 3.67 15.67 -0.23
CA VAL A 176 3.21 16.64 0.77
C VAL A 176 2.60 15.91 1.96
N PRO A 177 3.39 15.56 2.99
CA PRO A 177 2.85 15.02 4.22
C PRO A 177 2.16 16.13 5.04
N CYS A 178 1.00 15.79 5.61
CA CYS A 178 0.22 16.64 6.49
C CYS A 178 0.01 15.95 7.84
N PHE A 179 0.32 16.63 8.93
CA PHE A 179 0.21 16.08 10.29
C PHE A 179 -0.87 16.81 11.09
N SER A 180 -1.79 16.04 11.70
CA SER A 180 -2.90 16.63 12.46
C SER A 180 -2.59 16.78 13.96
N ARG A 181 -1.64 16.05 14.51
CA ARG A 181 -1.33 16.08 15.94
C ARG A 181 0.08 16.57 16.23
N GLU A 182 1.08 16.01 15.58
CA GLU A 182 2.48 16.26 15.87
C GLU A 182 3.24 16.53 14.57
N LEU A 183 3.99 17.63 14.55
CA LEU A 183 4.91 17.94 13.45
C LEU A 183 6.24 17.21 13.65
N PRO A 184 6.94 16.87 12.56
CA PRO A 184 8.29 16.33 12.66
C PRO A 184 9.21 17.27 13.42
N ALA A 185 10.10 16.70 14.24
CA ALA A 185 11.14 17.46 14.89
C ALA A 185 12.04 18.16 13.85
N GLU A 186 12.47 19.38 14.16
CA GLU A 186 13.38 20.13 13.29
C GLU A 186 14.66 19.31 13.04
N GLY A 187 15.09 19.25 11.79
CA GLY A 187 16.26 18.46 11.38
C GLY A 187 16.01 16.95 11.24
N SER A 188 14.80 16.44 11.53
CA SER A 188 14.47 15.03 11.30
C SER A 188 14.32 14.74 9.80
N GLN A 189 14.40 13.46 9.44
CA GLN A 189 14.19 13.01 8.05
C GLN A 189 12.80 13.33 7.49
N HIS A 190 11.83 13.64 8.36
CA HIS A 190 10.47 13.99 7.97
C HIS A 190 10.26 15.51 7.90
N ALA A 191 11.22 16.32 8.38
CA ALA A 191 11.17 17.77 8.29
C ALA A 191 11.67 18.24 6.93
N HIS A 192 10.77 18.69 6.07
CA HIS A 192 11.10 19.25 4.76
C HIS A 192 10.07 20.32 4.35
N ALA A 193 10.38 21.07 3.29
CA ALA A 193 9.62 22.25 2.88
C ALA A 193 8.12 22.02 2.62
N ASP A 194 7.76 20.80 2.20
CA ASP A 194 6.38 20.47 1.87
C ASP A 194 5.53 19.93 3.02
N VAL A 195 6.12 19.75 4.21
CA VAL A 195 5.36 19.34 5.41
C VAL A 195 4.33 20.41 5.80
N ARG A 196 3.12 19.98 6.10
CA ARG A 196 2.00 20.84 6.50
C ARG A 196 1.39 20.34 7.81
N LYS A 197 0.92 21.29 8.62
CA LYS A 197 0.02 20.99 9.74
C LYS A 197 -1.41 21.02 9.18
N GLY A 198 -2.13 19.95 9.39
CA GLY A 198 -3.51 19.81 8.97
C GLY A 198 -4.43 19.44 10.15
N TYR A 199 -5.69 19.25 9.87
CA TYR A 199 -6.68 18.73 10.81
C TYR A 199 -6.97 17.28 10.53
#